data_22b5aa7eb2d99563e3b37baaa89e428b
#
_entry.id   22b5aa7eb2d99563e3b37baaa89e428b
#
_cell.length_a   1.000
_cell.length_b   1.000
_cell.length_c   1.000
_cell.angle_alpha   90.00
_cell.angle_beta   90.00
_cell.angle_gamma   90.00
#
_symmetry.space_group_name_H-M   'P 1'
#
loop_
_entity.id
_entity.type
_entity.pdbx_description
1 polymer ?
#
loop_
_entity_poly.entity_id
_entity_poly.type
_entity_poly.pdbx_seq_one_letter_code
_entity_poly.pdbx_strand_id
1 'polypeptide(L)'
;VTVLSSFSYQQLTAACQAGGASTLSVATDLAAAGGPHAAISPAHRAGRGPSAIITETRLIDGNPTPTVVVDDNQSQIQRVEAAILQGLRDQHPLLSRVPHLQVAYEGGRSVYTDLELPQRIFDGHFLTGSIDGHPAIAHPVYRAARESTPENARALLELSPGSLVFGAIDAARSAGQSRFRGVLSGEIIGVLVEGAPTNSRGGADTVCCSRIIRTQVLSFAALRQLRFDCGPAGDEACRALLGAYALAGLVRANAELSIRANCDLVETGPTTLKLDARDGDFVELAALSIEQADDLLERALAQAYREADISWRGQVLHVTGNAGAYAAAQNGGAAQEAPVAHEPRRFRLPHFIESRRTAMR
;
A
#
# COMPACT_ATOMS: atom_id res chain seq x y z
N VAL A 1 21.73 -22.95 -17.73
CA VAL A 1 21.02 -22.04 -16.84
C VAL A 1 21.08 -20.66 -17.50
N THR A 2 19.93 -20.15 -17.95
CA THR A 2 19.85 -18.81 -18.51
C THR A 2 20.07 -17.82 -17.38
N VAL A 3 21.08 -16.96 -17.48
CA VAL A 3 21.34 -15.91 -16.51
C VAL A 3 20.34 -14.79 -16.77
N LEU A 4 19.41 -14.56 -15.83
CA LEU A 4 18.46 -13.46 -15.91
C LEU A 4 19.16 -12.12 -15.66
N SER A 5 18.76 -11.08 -16.40
CA SER A 5 19.25 -9.73 -16.17
C SER A 5 18.55 -9.10 -14.96
N SER A 6 19.22 -8.18 -14.28
CA SER A 6 18.62 -7.37 -13.22
C SER A 6 17.72 -6.26 -13.80
N PHE A 7 16.71 -5.84 -13.05
CA PHE A 7 15.89 -4.70 -13.39
C PHE A 7 16.72 -3.41 -13.36
N SER A 8 16.81 -2.74 -14.49
CA SER A 8 17.69 -1.57 -14.67
C SER A 8 16.93 -0.25 -14.50
N TYR A 9 17.67 0.84 -14.24
CA TYR A 9 17.11 2.19 -14.20
C TYR A 9 16.48 2.60 -15.54
N GLN A 10 17.04 2.17 -16.66
CA GLN A 10 16.47 2.40 -18.00
C GLN A 10 15.11 1.73 -18.17
N GLN A 11 14.93 0.50 -17.66
CA GLN A 11 13.63 -0.18 -17.68
C GLN A 11 12.61 0.51 -16.76
N LEU A 12 13.06 1.00 -15.59
CA LEU A 12 12.22 1.78 -14.68
C LEU A 12 11.69 3.05 -15.33
N THR A 13 12.55 3.84 -15.95
CA THR A 13 12.15 5.08 -16.63
C THR A 13 11.25 4.80 -17.82
N ALA A 14 11.59 3.82 -18.65
CA ALA A 14 10.75 3.41 -19.78
C ALA A 14 9.36 2.94 -19.33
N ALA A 15 9.25 2.23 -18.19
CA ALA A 15 7.96 1.83 -17.61
C ALA A 15 7.14 3.04 -17.11
N CYS A 16 7.79 4.13 -16.69
CA CYS A 16 7.13 5.37 -16.24
C CYS A 16 6.64 6.25 -17.41
N GLN A 17 7.07 5.98 -18.64
CA GLN A 17 6.63 6.68 -19.86
C GLN A 17 5.22 6.24 -20.30
N ALA A 18 4.56 7.10 -21.07
CA ALA A 18 3.29 6.74 -21.69
C ALA A 18 3.45 5.52 -22.61
N GLY A 19 2.59 4.52 -22.46
CA GLY A 19 2.68 3.26 -23.22
C GLY A 19 3.71 2.25 -22.72
N GLY A 20 4.49 2.56 -21.70
CA GLY A 20 5.46 1.65 -21.07
C GLY A 20 4.78 0.45 -20.37
N ALA A 21 5.58 -0.43 -19.78
CA ALA A 21 5.11 -1.59 -19.02
C ALA A 21 4.01 -1.21 -18.01
N SER A 22 3.06 -2.10 -17.77
CA SER A 22 1.96 -1.84 -16.83
C SER A 22 2.37 -2.10 -15.39
N THR A 23 3.13 -3.17 -15.15
CA THR A 23 3.47 -3.64 -13.81
C THR A 23 4.86 -4.28 -13.76
N LEU A 24 5.44 -4.26 -12.56
CA LEU A 24 6.49 -5.18 -12.15
C LEU A 24 5.89 -6.07 -11.05
N SER A 25 5.79 -7.36 -11.31
CA SER A 25 5.30 -8.34 -10.33
C SER A 25 6.47 -9.11 -9.71
N VAL A 26 6.31 -9.42 -8.43
CA VAL A 26 7.29 -10.14 -7.61
C VAL A 26 6.56 -11.34 -7.01
N ALA A 27 7.10 -12.54 -7.17
CA ALA A 27 6.54 -13.75 -6.59
C ALA A 27 7.62 -14.58 -5.89
N THR A 28 7.29 -15.12 -4.72
CA THR A 28 8.17 -15.97 -3.92
C THR A 28 7.38 -17.13 -3.32
N ASP A 29 7.85 -18.34 -3.50
CA ASP A 29 7.32 -19.50 -2.79
C ASP A 29 7.92 -19.56 -1.38
N LEU A 30 7.04 -19.79 -0.40
CA LEU A 30 7.36 -19.83 1.01
C LEU A 30 6.88 -21.15 1.62
N ALA A 31 7.41 -21.49 2.80
CA ALA A 31 6.93 -22.57 3.64
C ALA A 31 6.97 -22.18 5.11
N ALA A 32 6.23 -22.89 5.93
CA ALA A 32 6.34 -22.76 7.39
C ALA A 32 7.75 -23.18 7.85
N ALA A 33 8.42 -22.36 8.67
CA ALA A 33 9.78 -22.62 9.14
C ALA A 33 9.88 -23.91 9.97
N GLY A 34 8.81 -24.31 10.66
CA GLY A 34 8.75 -25.56 11.42
C GLY A 34 8.61 -26.84 10.55
N GLY A 35 8.58 -26.70 9.22
CA GLY A 35 8.47 -27.80 8.27
C GLY A 35 7.04 -28.08 7.78
N PRO A 36 6.85 -29.09 6.90
CA PRO A 36 5.57 -29.33 6.21
C PRO A 36 4.38 -29.66 7.12
N HIS A 37 4.66 -30.08 8.36
CA HIS A 37 3.64 -30.41 9.36
C HIS A 37 3.29 -29.24 10.29
N ALA A 38 4.02 -28.11 10.16
CA ALA A 38 3.81 -26.98 11.04
C ALA A 38 2.55 -26.20 10.62
N ALA A 39 1.71 -25.93 11.61
CA ALA A 39 0.58 -25.03 11.44
C ALA A 39 1.01 -23.58 11.68
N ILE A 40 0.48 -22.68 10.88
CA ILE A 40 0.74 -21.23 10.99
C ILE A 40 -0.53 -20.47 11.36
N SER A 41 -0.37 -19.29 11.97
CA SER A 41 -1.47 -18.39 12.30
C SER A 41 -1.70 -17.43 11.12
N PRO A 42 -2.81 -17.55 10.35
CA PRO A 42 -3.13 -16.69 9.23
C PRO A 42 -3.69 -15.33 9.68
N ALA A 43 -4.00 -14.46 8.73
CA ALA A 43 -4.71 -13.23 8.99
C ALA A 43 -6.14 -13.51 9.49
N HIS A 44 -6.61 -12.69 10.43
CA HIS A 44 -7.96 -12.79 10.99
C HIS A 44 -8.76 -11.55 10.63
N ARG A 45 -10.03 -11.73 10.32
CA ARG A 45 -10.94 -10.61 10.13
C ARG A 45 -11.17 -9.88 11.45
N ALA A 46 -10.86 -8.59 11.50
CA ALA A 46 -11.23 -7.74 12.62
C ALA A 46 -12.76 -7.51 12.64
N GLY A 47 -13.39 -7.58 13.81
CA GLY A 47 -14.83 -7.34 13.96
C GLY A 47 -15.32 -7.59 15.38
N ARG A 48 -16.59 -7.23 15.67
CA ARG A 48 -17.25 -7.49 16.98
C ARG A 48 -17.71 -8.92 17.19
N GLY A 49 -17.34 -9.86 16.31
CA GLY A 49 -17.67 -11.28 16.38
C GLY A 49 -16.46 -12.15 16.69
N PRO A 50 -16.64 -13.48 16.73
CA PRO A 50 -15.50 -14.40 16.81
C PRO A 50 -14.53 -14.12 15.68
N SER A 51 -13.23 -14.02 16.00
CA SER A 51 -12.19 -13.88 15.01
C SER A 51 -12.24 -15.06 14.05
N ALA A 52 -12.35 -14.79 12.76
CA ALA A 52 -12.39 -15.82 11.73
C ALA A 52 -11.24 -15.63 10.76
N ILE A 53 -10.61 -16.71 10.38
CA ILE A 53 -9.61 -16.71 9.31
C ILE A 53 -10.29 -16.35 7.98
N ILE A 54 -9.53 -15.71 7.08
CA ILE A 54 -10.02 -15.29 5.78
C ILE A 54 -9.70 -16.38 4.76
N THR A 55 -10.72 -17.17 4.39
CA THR A 55 -10.58 -18.22 3.37
C THR A 55 -11.24 -17.79 2.06
N GLU A 56 -10.62 -18.18 0.95
CA GLU A 56 -11.06 -17.86 -0.41
C GLU A 56 -10.81 -19.06 -1.33
N THR A 57 -11.46 -19.08 -2.50
CA THR A 57 -11.10 -20.01 -3.57
C THR A 57 -10.36 -19.23 -4.66
N ARG A 58 -9.14 -19.64 -4.97
CA ARG A 58 -8.31 -19.02 -6.00
C ARG A 58 -7.89 -20.01 -7.06
N LEU A 59 -7.50 -19.51 -8.22
CA LEU A 59 -6.90 -20.34 -9.27
C LEU A 59 -5.41 -20.54 -8.97
N ILE A 60 -5.04 -21.74 -8.60
CA ILE A 60 -3.64 -22.15 -8.42
C ILE A 60 -3.31 -23.17 -9.51
N ASP A 61 -2.31 -22.84 -10.31
CA ASP A 61 -1.92 -23.65 -11.47
C ASP A 61 -3.11 -24.02 -12.40
N GLY A 62 -4.05 -23.05 -12.56
CA GLY A 62 -5.25 -23.19 -13.38
C GLY A 62 -6.43 -23.92 -12.71
N ASN A 63 -6.29 -24.38 -11.47
CA ASN A 63 -7.33 -25.12 -10.76
C ASN A 63 -7.93 -24.29 -9.62
N PRO A 64 -9.27 -24.27 -9.44
CA PRO A 64 -9.92 -23.70 -8.27
C PRO A 64 -9.44 -24.40 -7.01
N THR A 65 -8.79 -23.69 -6.11
CA THR A 65 -8.12 -24.26 -4.94
C THR A 65 -8.48 -23.46 -3.69
N PRO A 66 -8.86 -24.12 -2.57
CA PRO A 66 -9.10 -23.47 -1.29
C PRO A 66 -7.79 -22.84 -0.78
N THR A 67 -7.86 -21.57 -0.41
CA THR A 67 -6.74 -20.80 0.10
C THR A 67 -7.12 -20.06 1.37
N VAL A 68 -6.12 -19.64 2.12
CA VAL A 68 -6.25 -18.76 3.28
C VAL A 68 -5.37 -17.53 3.06
N VAL A 69 -5.84 -16.37 3.47
CA VAL A 69 -5.02 -15.17 3.51
C VAL A 69 -4.08 -15.28 4.72
N VAL A 70 -2.79 -15.43 4.45
CA VAL A 70 -1.76 -15.48 5.49
C VAL A 70 -1.41 -14.06 5.93
N ASP A 71 -1.23 -13.15 4.99
CA ASP A 71 -0.97 -11.73 5.26
C ASP A 71 -1.59 -10.88 4.15
N ASP A 72 -2.41 -9.91 4.54
CA ASP A 72 -3.18 -9.10 3.59
C ASP A 72 -2.39 -7.93 3.01
N ASN A 73 -2.99 -7.27 2.02
CA ASN A 73 -2.36 -6.13 1.34
C ASN A 73 -1.99 -5.00 2.29
N GLN A 74 -2.84 -4.66 3.25
CA GLN A 74 -2.56 -3.57 4.18
C GLN A 74 -1.36 -3.90 5.06
N SER A 75 -1.30 -5.11 5.58
CA SER A 75 -0.18 -5.60 6.40
C SER A 75 1.13 -5.64 5.60
N GLN A 76 1.08 -6.13 4.35
CA GLN A 76 2.26 -6.15 3.47
C GLN A 76 2.79 -4.74 3.21
N ILE A 77 1.92 -3.76 2.95
CA ILE A 77 2.31 -2.36 2.76
C ILE A 77 2.90 -1.77 4.03
N GLN A 78 2.31 -2.01 5.20
CA GLN A 78 2.85 -1.55 6.48
C GLN A 78 4.27 -2.08 6.75
N ARG A 79 4.61 -3.28 6.29
CA ARG A 79 5.98 -3.81 6.38
C ARG A 79 6.96 -3.04 5.51
N VAL A 80 6.55 -2.65 4.32
CA VAL A 80 7.36 -1.81 3.43
C VAL A 80 7.59 -0.45 4.07
N GLU A 81 6.55 0.16 4.63
CA GLU A 81 6.66 1.42 5.37
C GLU A 81 7.57 1.30 6.60
N ALA A 82 7.43 0.22 7.36
CA ALA A 82 8.28 -0.05 8.52
C ALA A 82 9.76 -0.24 8.13
N ALA A 83 10.04 -0.90 7.01
CA ALA A 83 11.39 -1.07 6.49
C ALA A 83 12.03 0.27 6.07
N ILE A 84 11.25 1.15 5.45
CA ILE A 84 11.69 2.52 5.12
C ILE A 84 11.94 3.32 6.40
N LEU A 85 11.03 3.27 7.35
CA LEU A 85 11.15 3.96 8.64
C LEU A 85 12.37 3.47 9.43
N GLN A 86 12.67 2.17 9.38
CA GLN A 86 13.89 1.65 9.99
C GLN A 86 15.13 2.25 9.32
N GLY A 87 15.15 2.31 7.99
CA GLY A 87 16.24 2.97 7.25
C GLY A 87 16.39 4.46 7.59
N LEU A 88 15.28 5.18 7.82
CA LEU A 88 15.30 6.56 8.34
C LEU A 88 15.97 6.63 9.73
N ARG A 89 15.56 5.75 10.65
CA ARG A 89 16.08 5.69 12.03
C ARG A 89 17.56 5.30 12.09
N ASP A 90 17.97 4.39 11.22
CA ASP A 90 19.36 3.93 11.08
C ASP A 90 20.25 4.92 10.31
N GLN A 91 19.69 6.06 9.89
CA GLN A 91 20.39 7.08 9.09
C GLN A 91 21.00 6.51 7.80
N HIS A 92 20.26 5.59 7.14
CA HIS A 92 20.69 5.02 5.86
C HIS A 92 20.89 6.14 4.82
N PRO A 93 22.00 6.17 4.06
CA PRO A 93 22.41 7.32 3.22
C PRO A 93 21.35 7.82 2.24
N LEU A 94 20.49 6.93 1.73
CA LEU A 94 19.42 7.28 0.79
C LEU A 94 18.06 7.44 1.48
N LEU A 95 17.68 6.50 2.37
CA LEU A 95 16.36 6.54 3.01
C LEU A 95 16.23 7.68 4.00
N SER A 96 17.32 8.09 4.69
CA SER A 96 17.30 9.28 5.55
C SER A 96 17.04 10.60 4.81
N ARG A 97 17.13 10.58 3.47
CA ARG A 97 16.81 11.75 2.62
C ARG A 97 15.31 11.88 2.33
N VAL A 98 14.51 10.87 2.63
CA VAL A 98 13.05 10.87 2.36
C VAL A 98 12.37 11.93 3.23
N PRO A 99 11.63 12.89 2.63
CA PRO A 99 10.87 13.86 3.40
C PRO A 99 9.67 13.18 4.08
N HIS A 100 9.34 13.64 5.29
CA HIS A 100 8.24 13.07 6.06
C HIS A 100 7.67 14.07 7.07
N LEU A 101 6.52 13.73 7.63
CA LEU A 101 5.95 14.45 8.76
C LEU A 101 6.24 13.70 10.06
N GLN A 102 6.35 14.47 11.12
CA GLN A 102 6.47 13.93 12.46
C GLN A 102 5.51 14.64 13.41
N VAL A 103 4.67 13.91 14.12
CA VAL A 103 3.82 14.45 15.18
C VAL A 103 4.35 14.04 16.54
N ALA A 104 4.54 15.00 17.44
CA ALA A 104 4.91 14.78 18.82
C ALA A 104 3.87 15.34 19.76
N TYR A 105 3.53 14.59 20.81
CA TYR A 105 2.62 15.03 21.87
C TYR A 105 3.40 15.59 23.06
N GLU A 106 2.72 16.45 23.85
CA GLU A 106 3.31 17.05 25.05
C GLU A 106 3.93 15.97 25.96
N GLY A 107 5.16 16.25 26.42
CA GLY A 107 5.96 15.31 27.21
C GLY A 107 6.82 14.34 26.40
N GLY A 108 6.82 14.40 25.06
CA GLY A 108 7.74 13.67 24.17
C GLY A 108 7.61 12.14 24.21
N ARG A 109 6.55 11.60 24.83
CA ARG A 109 6.37 10.16 25.05
C ARG A 109 5.79 9.42 23.83
N SER A 110 5.16 10.13 22.92
CA SER A 110 4.53 9.57 21.73
C SER A 110 4.90 10.43 20.54
N VAL A 111 5.69 9.86 19.66
CA VAL A 111 6.14 10.48 18.42
C VAL A 111 5.80 9.51 17.30
N TYR A 112 5.09 9.98 16.29
CA TYR A 112 4.70 9.19 15.11
C TYR A 112 5.10 9.92 13.85
N THR A 113 5.46 9.16 12.83
CA THR A 113 5.66 9.67 11.47
C THR A 113 4.43 9.37 10.60
N ASP A 114 4.31 10.02 9.47
CA ASP A 114 3.26 9.72 8.48
C ASP A 114 3.36 8.28 7.94
N LEU A 115 4.54 7.63 7.98
CA LEU A 115 4.73 6.22 7.61
C LEU A 115 4.19 5.22 8.65
N GLU A 116 3.91 5.67 9.88
CA GLU A 116 3.35 4.83 10.94
C GLU A 116 1.83 4.95 11.03
N LEU A 117 1.24 5.98 10.41
CA LEU A 117 -0.16 6.31 10.56
C LEU A 117 -1.00 5.83 9.37
N PRO A 118 -2.18 5.23 9.59
CA PRO A 118 -2.98 4.61 8.52
C PRO A 118 -3.36 5.56 7.39
N GLN A 119 -3.68 6.82 7.70
CA GLN A 119 -4.05 7.84 6.72
C GLN A 119 -2.88 8.74 6.33
N ARG A 120 -1.67 8.43 6.76
CA ARG A 120 -0.41 9.14 6.46
C ARG A 120 -0.57 10.64 6.69
N ILE A 121 -0.27 11.48 5.69
CA ILE A 121 -0.40 12.94 5.81
C ILE A 121 -1.83 13.40 6.17
N PHE A 122 -2.86 12.63 5.83
CA PHE A 122 -4.26 12.96 6.12
C PHE A 122 -4.75 12.38 7.43
N ASP A 123 -3.85 11.81 8.24
CA ASP A 123 -4.25 11.26 9.54
C ASP A 123 -4.68 12.36 10.52
N GLY A 124 -5.67 12.01 11.35
CA GLY A 124 -6.21 12.91 12.35
C GLY A 124 -5.19 13.50 13.32
N HIS A 125 -4.08 12.79 13.56
CA HIS A 125 -2.95 13.28 14.36
C HIS A 125 -2.35 14.56 13.79
N PHE A 126 -2.20 14.66 12.46
CA PHE A 126 -1.71 15.86 11.79
C PHE A 126 -2.81 16.90 11.60
N LEU A 127 -4.02 16.47 11.19
CA LEU A 127 -5.13 17.39 10.90
C LEU A 127 -5.58 18.21 12.11
N THR A 128 -5.48 17.64 13.31
CA THR A 128 -5.86 18.31 14.57
C THR A 128 -4.69 18.95 15.31
N GLY A 129 -3.47 18.77 14.81
CA GLY A 129 -2.26 19.30 15.41
C GLY A 129 -2.00 20.76 15.09
N SER A 130 -0.85 21.26 15.59
CA SER A 130 -0.39 22.64 15.36
C SER A 130 1.07 22.66 14.90
N ILE A 131 1.42 23.69 14.14
CA ILE A 131 2.80 24.02 13.70
C ILE A 131 3.04 25.46 14.13
N ASP A 132 4.11 25.70 14.88
CA ASP A 132 4.46 27.04 15.42
C ASP A 132 3.28 27.70 16.17
N GLY A 133 2.49 26.92 16.91
CA GLY A 133 1.35 27.39 17.68
C GLY A 133 0.08 27.67 16.85
N HIS A 134 0.10 27.49 15.55
CA HIS A 134 -1.06 27.65 14.65
C HIS A 134 -1.59 26.29 14.18
N PRO A 135 -2.90 26.16 13.85
CA PRO A 135 -3.44 24.91 13.31
C PRO A 135 -2.61 24.41 12.12
N ALA A 136 -2.21 23.14 12.14
CA ALA A 136 -1.36 22.56 11.08
C ALA A 136 -1.97 22.74 9.67
N ILE A 137 -3.32 22.65 9.57
CA ILE A 137 -4.05 22.83 8.32
C ILE A 137 -3.91 24.25 7.72
N ALA A 138 -3.51 25.23 8.52
CA ALA A 138 -3.26 26.60 8.07
C ALA A 138 -1.80 26.83 7.61
N HIS A 139 -0.88 25.92 7.97
CA HIS A 139 0.54 26.04 7.60
C HIS A 139 0.71 25.87 6.08
N PRO A 140 1.41 26.81 5.38
CA PRO A 140 1.44 26.82 3.91
C PRO A 140 1.93 25.52 3.28
N VAL A 141 2.99 24.92 3.79
CA VAL A 141 3.58 23.67 3.27
C VAL A 141 2.61 22.50 3.45
N TYR A 142 2.04 22.34 4.66
CA TYR A 142 1.08 21.27 4.93
C TYR A 142 -0.20 21.44 4.10
N ARG A 143 -0.70 22.67 4.00
CA ARG A 143 -1.88 22.99 3.20
C ARG A 143 -1.67 22.66 1.72
N ALA A 144 -0.53 23.08 1.14
CA ALA A 144 -0.20 22.80 -0.26
C ALA A 144 -0.17 21.28 -0.53
N ALA A 145 0.46 20.51 0.35
CA ALA A 145 0.50 19.05 0.22
C ALA A 145 -0.89 18.42 0.41
N ARG A 146 -1.69 18.91 1.35
CA ARG A 146 -3.07 18.45 1.56
C ARG A 146 -3.99 18.76 0.39
N GLU A 147 -3.78 19.88 -0.30
CA GLU A 147 -4.55 20.30 -1.47
C GLU A 147 -4.11 19.61 -2.77
N SER A 148 -3.05 18.81 -2.73
CA SER A 148 -2.57 18.05 -3.88
C SER A 148 -3.67 17.14 -4.45
N THR A 149 -3.61 16.97 -5.77
CA THR A 149 -4.45 16.03 -6.54
C THR A 149 -3.55 15.13 -7.39
N PRO A 150 -4.05 14.04 -7.95
CA PRO A 150 -3.26 13.22 -8.89
C PRO A 150 -2.71 14.02 -10.07
N GLU A 151 -3.43 15.08 -10.51
CA GLU A 151 -3.03 15.97 -11.61
C GLU A 151 -1.96 16.99 -11.18
N ASN A 152 -1.81 17.24 -9.88
CA ASN A 152 -0.76 18.08 -9.32
C ASN A 152 -0.36 17.58 -7.92
N ALA A 153 0.58 16.63 -7.89
CA ALA A 153 1.04 15.96 -6.68
C ALA A 153 2.42 16.43 -6.18
N ARG A 154 2.97 17.52 -6.75
CA ARG A 154 4.34 17.99 -6.44
C ARG A 154 4.54 18.26 -4.95
N ALA A 155 3.66 19.06 -4.33
CA ALA A 155 3.80 19.39 -2.91
C ALA A 155 3.74 18.15 -1.99
N LEU A 156 2.95 17.14 -2.39
CA LEU A 156 2.87 15.88 -1.66
C LEU A 156 4.13 15.02 -1.86
N LEU A 157 4.72 15.02 -3.06
CA LEU A 157 6.01 14.37 -3.34
C LEU A 157 7.15 14.94 -2.49
N GLU A 158 7.13 16.27 -2.28
CA GLU A 158 8.15 17.00 -1.53
C GLU A 158 7.97 16.91 0.01
N LEU A 159 6.82 16.43 0.50
CA LEU A 159 6.52 16.34 1.94
C LEU A 159 6.25 14.93 2.44
N SER A 160 5.47 14.13 1.72
CA SER A 160 5.04 12.77 2.13
C SER A 160 4.93 11.84 0.91
N PRO A 161 6.04 11.45 0.28
CA PRO A 161 6.03 10.56 -0.87
C PRO A 161 5.39 9.20 -0.56
N GLY A 162 5.42 8.76 0.70
CA GLY A 162 4.70 7.57 1.16
C GLY A 162 3.20 7.63 0.87
N SER A 163 2.58 8.81 0.96
CA SER A 163 1.16 8.99 0.63
C SER A 163 0.86 8.73 -0.85
N LEU A 164 1.80 8.95 -1.76
CA LEU A 164 1.67 8.67 -3.19
C LEU A 164 1.95 7.21 -3.54
N VAL A 165 2.86 6.56 -2.82
CA VAL A 165 3.26 5.17 -3.08
C VAL A 165 2.28 4.19 -2.42
N PHE A 166 1.94 4.41 -1.17
CA PHE A 166 1.15 3.47 -0.37
C PHE A 166 -0.35 3.81 -0.36
N GLY A 167 -0.69 4.97 -0.93
CA GLY A 167 -2.06 5.47 -0.98
C GLY A 167 -2.44 6.27 0.25
N ALA A 168 -3.37 7.19 0.09
CA ALA A 168 -3.90 8.01 1.18
C ALA A 168 -5.29 8.56 0.84
N ILE A 169 -6.11 8.80 1.86
CA ILE A 169 -7.47 9.35 1.69
C ILE A 169 -7.68 10.47 2.70
N ASP A 170 -8.00 11.67 2.23
CA ASP A 170 -8.51 12.74 3.08
C ASP A 170 -10.04 12.62 3.18
N ALA A 171 -10.51 11.89 4.19
CA ALA A 171 -11.95 11.73 4.45
C ALA A 171 -12.60 12.96 5.08
N ALA A 172 -11.81 13.89 5.63
CA ALA A 172 -12.31 15.10 6.31
C ALA A 172 -12.62 16.25 5.34
N ARG A 173 -12.38 16.08 4.06
CA ARG A 173 -12.59 17.11 3.03
C ARG A 173 -14.04 17.17 2.61
N SER A 174 -14.76 18.24 2.97
CA SER A 174 -16.20 18.43 2.68
C SER A 174 -16.53 18.63 1.19
N ALA A 175 -15.58 19.04 0.36
CA ALA A 175 -15.77 19.39 -1.07
C ALA A 175 -15.26 18.31 -2.04
N GLY A 176 -15.27 17.07 -1.65
CA GLY A 176 -14.73 15.95 -2.42
C GLY A 176 -13.49 15.37 -1.75
N GLN A 177 -13.49 14.05 -1.58
CA GLN A 177 -12.38 13.34 -0.96
C GLN A 177 -11.16 13.39 -1.88
N SER A 178 -10.02 13.90 -1.38
CA SER A 178 -8.74 13.68 -2.05
C SER A 178 -8.33 12.24 -1.82
N ARG A 179 -8.14 11.50 -2.90
CA ARG A 179 -7.78 10.08 -2.84
C ARG A 179 -6.61 9.79 -3.75
N PHE A 180 -5.53 9.28 -3.15
CA PHE A 180 -4.39 8.75 -3.86
C PHE A 180 -4.43 7.23 -3.79
N ARG A 181 -4.50 6.59 -4.95
CA ARG A 181 -4.41 5.14 -5.06
C ARG A 181 -2.97 4.70 -4.77
N GLY A 182 -2.79 3.68 -3.91
CA GLY A 182 -1.48 3.03 -3.75
C GLY A 182 -0.98 2.45 -5.08
N VAL A 183 0.31 2.61 -5.34
CA VAL A 183 0.97 2.06 -6.54
C VAL A 183 1.62 0.71 -6.27
N LEU A 184 1.84 0.38 -5.00
CA LEU A 184 2.36 -0.90 -4.54
C LEU A 184 1.24 -1.69 -3.86
N SER A 185 1.19 -2.98 -4.13
CA SER A 185 0.30 -3.94 -3.46
C SER A 185 1.03 -5.26 -3.21
N GLY A 186 0.54 -6.04 -2.27
CA GLY A 186 1.10 -7.36 -1.98
C GLY A 186 0.22 -8.17 -1.04
N GLU A 187 0.40 -9.48 -1.05
CA GLU A 187 -0.27 -10.40 -0.16
C GLU A 187 0.54 -11.69 0.00
N ILE A 188 0.26 -12.42 1.07
CA ILE A 188 0.71 -13.80 1.25
C ILE A 188 -0.52 -14.68 1.39
N ILE A 189 -0.63 -15.69 0.54
CA ILE A 189 -1.70 -16.70 0.60
C ILE A 189 -1.12 -18.07 0.89
N GLY A 190 -1.89 -18.90 1.61
CA GLY A 190 -1.59 -20.30 1.83
C GLY A 190 -2.59 -21.19 1.10
N VAL A 191 -2.10 -22.19 0.41
CA VAL A 191 -2.92 -23.26 -0.19
C VAL A 191 -3.26 -24.26 0.92
N LEU A 192 -4.53 -24.40 1.24
CA LEU A 192 -4.98 -25.27 2.32
C LEU A 192 -4.78 -26.74 1.96
N VAL A 193 -4.38 -27.55 2.93
CA VAL A 193 -4.36 -28.99 2.79
C VAL A 193 -5.81 -29.50 2.83
N GLU A 194 -6.21 -30.27 1.82
CA GLU A 194 -7.56 -30.81 1.72
C GLU A 194 -7.90 -31.68 2.93
N GLY A 195 -9.06 -31.42 3.56
CA GLY A 195 -9.51 -32.15 4.74
C GLY A 195 -8.75 -31.82 6.03
N ALA A 196 -7.77 -30.93 6.02
CA ALA A 196 -7.11 -30.53 7.26
C ALA A 196 -8.06 -29.66 8.10
N PRO A 197 -8.28 -30.01 9.38
CA PRO A 197 -9.11 -29.21 10.26
C PRO A 197 -8.41 -27.87 10.54
N THR A 198 -9.17 -26.77 10.57
CA THR A 198 -8.74 -25.54 11.22
C THR A 198 -8.67 -25.82 12.72
N ASN A 199 -7.49 -25.81 13.28
CA ASN A 199 -7.29 -26.13 14.70
C ASN A 199 -7.37 -24.86 15.54
N SER A 200 -8.41 -24.73 16.35
CA SER A 200 -8.46 -23.72 17.41
C SER A 200 -7.77 -24.25 18.66
N ARG A 201 -6.51 -23.93 18.87
CA ARG A 201 -5.78 -24.19 20.12
C ARG A 201 -5.61 -22.90 20.88
N GLY A 202 -6.19 -22.81 22.08
CA GLY A 202 -5.99 -21.65 22.95
C GLY A 202 -6.52 -20.31 22.43
N GLY A 203 -7.56 -20.33 21.54
CA GLY A 203 -8.19 -19.13 21.03
C GLY A 203 -7.55 -18.55 19.75
N ALA A 204 -6.50 -19.15 19.20
CA ALA A 204 -5.92 -18.79 17.92
C ALA A 204 -6.14 -19.90 16.89
N ASP A 205 -6.80 -19.56 15.79
CA ASP A 205 -6.98 -20.48 14.67
C ASP A 205 -5.64 -20.65 13.94
N THR A 206 -5.23 -21.88 13.70
CA THR A 206 -4.04 -22.22 12.92
C THR A 206 -4.39 -23.13 11.76
N VAL A 207 -3.62 -23.05 10.68
CA VAL A 207 -3.83 -23.83 9.46
C VAL A 207 -2.53 -24.47 8.98
N CYS A 208 -2.65 -25.64 8.34
CA CYS A 208 -1.56 -26.24 7.59
C CYS A 208 -1.72 -25.90 6.11
N CYS A 209 -0.64 -25.43 5.49
CA CYS A 209 -0.60 -25.10 4.08
C CYS A 209 0.36 -26.03 3.34
N SER A 210 -0.08 -26.53 2.19
CA SER A 210 0.78 -27.34 1.28
C SER A 210 1.75 -26.46 0.48
N ARG A 211 1.38 -25.19 0.25
CA ARG A 211 2.17 -24.17 -0.42
C ARG A 211 1.80 -22.81 0.14
N ILE A 212 2.76 -21.92 0.27
CA ILE A 212 2.53 -20.52 0.65
C ILE A 212 3.16 -19.67 -0.43
N ILE A 213 2.45 -18.65 -0.89
CA ILE A 213 2.88 -17.81 -2.02
C ILE A 213 2.79 -16.35 -1.59
N ARG A 214 3.90 -15.62 -1.67
CA ARG A 214 3.95 -14.16 -1.57
C ARG A 214 3.91 -13.57 -2.97
N THR A 215 2.97 -12.67 -3.23
CA THR A 215 2.90 -11.89 -4.47
C THR A 215 2.86 -10.41 -4.16
N GLN A 216 3.60 -9.61 -4.93
CA GLN A 216 3.65 -8.16 -4.80
C GLN A 216 3.68 -7.54 -6.19
N VAL A 217 3.08 -6.35 -6.35
CA VAL A 217 2.94 -5.68 -7.64
C VAL A 217 3.20 -4.20 -7.49
N LEU A 218 4.19 -3.69 -8.23
CA LEU A 218 4.38 -2.26 -8.47
C LEU A 218 3.67 -1.88 -9.77
N SER A 219 2.69 -0.97 -9.69
CA SER A 219 1.87 -0.54 -10.82
C SER A 219 2.43 0.73 -11.47
N PHE A 220 3.12 0.59 -12.59
CA PHE A 220 3.53 1.74 -13.41
C PHE A 220 2.33 2.45 -14.03
N ALA A 221 1.26 1.71 -14.35
CA ALA A 221 0.03 2.29 -14.82
C ALA A 221 -0.59 3.25 -13.79
N ALA A 222 -0.49 2.94 -12.49
CA ALA A 222 -0.93 3.85 -11.42
C ALA A 222 0.02 5.04 -11.25
N LEU A 223 1.34 4.83 -11.31
CA LEU A 223 2.32 5.92 -11.30
C LEU A 223 2.07 6.93 -12.43
N ARG A 224 1.75 6.45 -13.62
CA ARG A 224 1.45 7.32 -14.78
C ARG A 224 0.20 8.19 -14.65
N GLN A 225 -0.66 7.93 -13.65
CA GLN A 225 -1.78 8.84 -13.33
C GLN A 225 -1.32 10.10 -12.60
N LEU A 226 -0.14 10.08 -11.98
CA LEU A 226 0.39 11.21 -11.23
C LEU A 226 1.06 12.23 -12.14
N ARG A 227 0.80 13.52 -11.86
CA ARG A 227 1.45 14.68 -12.47
C ARG A 227 2.05 15.56 -11.38
N PHE A 228 3.13 16.25 -11.73
CA PHE A 228 3.90 17.05 -10.75
C PHE A 228 4.14 18.49 -11.21
N ASP A 229 3.50 18.88 -12.30
CA ASP A 229 3.66 20.22 -12.91
C ASP A 229 5.13 20.53 -13.28
N CYS A 230 5.86 19.50 -13.71
CA CYS A 230 7.28 19.60 -14.07
C CYS A 230 7.54 19.36 -15.57
N GLY A 231 6.49 19.35 -16.38
CA GLY A 231 6.57 18.95 -17.78
C GLY A 231 6.79 17.44 -17.96
N PRO A 232 6.79 16.93 -19.20
CA PRO A 232 6.81 15.49 -19.46
C PRO A 232 8.03 14.76 -18.88
N ALA A 233 9.24 15.31 -19.05
CA ALA A 233 10.48 14.72 -18.56
C ALA A 233 10.57 14.78 -17.03
N GLY A 234 10.17 15.89 -16.42
CA GLY A 234 10.12 16.03 -14.97
C GLY A 234 9.09 15.11 -14.32
N ASP A 235 7.90 15.02 -14.90
CA ASP A 235 6.85 14.09 -14.43
C ASP A 235 7.32 12.61 -14.50
N GLU A 236 8.03 12.24 -15.57
CA GLU A 236 8.63 10.91 -15.72
C GLU A 236 9.66 10.64 -14.63
N ALA A 237 10.57 11.59 -14.40
CA ALA A 237 11.61 11.48 -13.37
C ALA A 237 11.00 11.35 -11.96
N CYS A 238 9.93 12.09 -11.65
CA CYS A 238 9.22 12.01 -10.38
C CYS A 238 8.53 10.64 -10.20
N ARG A 239 7.93 10.08 -11.26
CA ARG A 239 7.34 8.72 -11.23
C ARG A 239 8.41 7.66 -11.03
N ALA A 240 9.56 7.78 -11.70
CA ALA A 240 10.69 6.87 -11.53
C ALA A 240 11.23 6.95 -10.09
N LEU A 241 11.28 8.14 -9.49
CA LEU A 241 11.66 8.32 -8.09
C LEU A 241 10.71 7.58 -7.14
N LEU A 242 9.40 7.73 -7.32
CA LEU A 242 8.40 7.01 -6.51
C LEU A 242 8.49 5.49 -6.71
N GLY A 243 8.72 5.02 -7.94
CA GLY A 243 8.92 3.59 -8.22
C GLY A 243 10.18 3.03 -7.56
N ALA A 244 11.32 3.74 -7.65
CA ALA A 244 12.56 3.36 -7.00
C ALA A 244 12.43 3.36 -5.47
N TYR A 245 11.76 4.36 -4.90
CA TYR A 245 11.47 4.44 -3.47
C TYR A 245 10.61 3.27 -2.99
N ALA A 246 9.58 2.90 -3.74
CA ALA A 246 8.75 1.73 -3.46
C ALA A 246 9.59 0.44 -3.46
N LEU A 247 10.46 0.26 -4.45
CA LEU A 247 11.32 -0.91 -4.57
C LEU A 247 12.38 -0.97 -3.46
N ALA A 248 12.97 0.14 -3.07
CA ALA A 248 13.93 0.20 -1.98
C ALA A 248 13.33 -0.24 -0.63
N GLY A 249 12.07 0.13 -0.36
CA GLY A 249 11.33 -0.38 0.81
C GLY A 249 10.94 -1.84 0.65
N LEU A 250 10.45 -2.23 -0.54
CA LEU A 250 9.97 -3.59 -0.81
C LEU A 250 11.04 -4.66 -0.61
N VAL A 251 12.24 -4.48 -1.18
CA VAL A 251 13.32 -5.46 -1.05
C VAL A 251 13.78 -5.63 0.40
N ARG A 252 13.78 -4.55 1.18
CA ARG A 252 14.10 -4.60 2.61
C ARG A 252 13.02 -5.30 3.42
N ALA A 253 11.76 -5.00 3.16
CA ALA A 253 10.64 -5.70 3.79
C ALA A 253 10.64 -7.19 3.48
N ASN A 254 11.07 -7.57 2.28
CA ASN A 254 11.17 -8.97 1.86
C ASN A 254 12.35 -9.70 2.50
N ALA A 255 13.45 -9.01 2.80
CA ALA A 255 14.60 -9.58 3.48
C ALA A 255 14.29 -9.95 4.95
N GLU A 256 13.33 -9.25 5.57
CA GLU A 256 12.89 -9.47 6.95
C GLU A 256 11.52 -10.15 6.96
N LEU A 257 11.49 -11.49 6.91
CA LEU A 257 10.25 -12.27 6.81
C LEU A 257 9.52 -12.41 8.17
N SER A 258 9.43 -11.31 8.93
CA SER A 258 8.72 -11.25 10.21
C SER A 258 7.25 -10.92 10.01
N ILE A 259 6.36 -11.91 10.04
CA ILE A 259 4.92 -11.72 9.77
C ILE A 259 4.15 -11.44 11.07
N ARG A 260 4.02 -12.42 11.92
CA ARG A 260 3.38 -12.33 13.25
C ARG A 260 3.75 -13.55 14.10
N ALA A 261 3.38 -13.53 15.38
CA ALA A 261 3.57 -14.69 16.25
C ALA A 261 2.90 -15.93 15.65
N ASN A 262 3.58 -17.07 15.72
CA ASN A 262 3.17 -18.35 15.12
C ASN A 262 2.97 -18.33 13.59
N CYS A 263 3.66 -17.43 12.90
CA CYS A 263 3.68 -17.37 11.44
C CYS A 263 5.12 -17.08 10.95
N ASP A 264 6.02 -17.99 11.31
CA ASP A 264 7.41 -17.94 10.86
C ASP A 264 7.52 -18.69 9.53
N LEU A 265 7.97 -17.99 8.50
CA LEU A 265 8.07 -18.50 7.14
C LEU A 265 9.52 -18.48 6.65
N VAL A 266 9.81 -19.34 5.70
CA VAL A 266 11.10 -19.41 4.99
C VAL A 266 10.86 -19.44 3.47
N GLU A 267 11.77 -18.87 2.71
CA GLU A 267 11.75 -18.97 1.25
C GLU A 267 12.15 -20.40 0.80
N THR A 268 11.42 -20.97 -0.16
CA THR A 268 11.66 -22.32 -0.69
C THR A 268 12.21 -22.32 -2.10
N GLY A 269 12.31 -21.16 -2.71
CA GLY A 269 12.84 -20.97 -4.06
C GLY A 269 13.25 -19.51 -4.30
N PRO A 270 13.84 -19.23 -5.44
CA PRO A 270 14.22 -17.88 -5.79
C PRO A 270 13.00 -17.01 -6.02
N THR A 271 13.08 -15.76 -5.60
CA THR A 271 12.09 -14.73 -5.97
C THR A 271 12.16 -14.50 -7.48
N THR A 272 11.00 -14.49 -8.13
CA THR A 272 10.88 -14.17 -9.56
C THR A 272 10.35 -12.77 -9.75
N LEU A 273 10.96 -12.00 -10.66
CA LEU A 273 10.46 -10.71 -11.10
C LEU A 273 9.97 -10.83 -12.54
N LYS A 274 8.81 -10.24 -12.83
CA LYS A 274 8.25 -10.17 -14.18
C LYS A 274 7.86 -8.73 -14.49
N LEU A 275 8.50 -8.17 -15.51
CA LEU A 275 8.10 -6.89 -16.09
C LEU A 275 7.11 -7.15 -17.22
N ASP A 276 5.90 -6.61 -17.12
CA ASP A 276 4.90 -6.71 -18.16
C ASP A 276 5.38 -5.99 -19.43
N ALA A 277 5.56 -6.73 -20.50
CA ALA A 277 6.04 -6.23 -21.79
C ALA A 277 4.86 -5.78 -22.71
N ARG A 278 3.62 -5.77 -22.20
CA ARG A 278 2.38 -5.55 -22.99
C ARG A 278 2.10 -6.73 -23.90
N ASP A 279 1.00 -6.69 -24.61
CA ASP A 279 0.59 -7.69 -25.60
C ASP A 279 0.51 -9.15 -25.08
N GLY A 280 0.47 -9.31 -23.76
CA GLY A 280 0.45 -10.61 -23.09
C GLY A 280 1.83 -11.22 -22.79
N ASP A 281 2.90 -10.56 -23.20
CA ASP A 281 4.27 -10.96 -22.93
C ASP A 281 4.82 -10.34 -21.64
N PHE A 282 5.90 -10.88 -21.14
CA PHE A 282 6.65 -10.36 -20.00
C PHE A 282 8.14 -10.64 -20.14
N VAL A 283 8.96 -9.84 -19.45
CA VAL A 283 10.39 -10.07 -19.31
C VAL A 283 10.67 -10.64 -17.92
N GLU A 284 11.21 -11.85 -17.85
CA GLU A 284 11.69 -12.40 -16.59
C GLU A 284 13.02 -11.76 -16.18
N LEU A 285 13.12 -11.38 -14.91
CA LEU A 285 14.27 -10.68 -14.35
C LEU A 285 14.75 -11.39 -13.09
N ALA A 286 16.02 -11.23 -12.78
CA ALA A 286 16.58 -11.67 -11.50
C ALA A 286 15.97 -10.90 -10.34
N ALA A 287 15.88 -11.52 -9.17
CA ALA A 287 15.49 -10.85 -7.94
C ALA A 287 16.38 -9.63 -7.68
N LEU A 288 15.77 -8.53 -7.25
CA LEU A 288 16.50 -7.32 -6.85
C LEU A 288 17.18 -7.53 -5.50
N SER A 289 18.47 -7.22 -5.41
CA SER A 289 19.14 -7.05 -4.12
C SER A 289 18.86 -5.66 -3.52
N ILE A 290 19.19 -5.50 -2.24
CA ILE A 290 19.09 -4.19 -1.56
C ILE A 290 19.98 -3.16 -2.25
N GLU A 291 21.23 -3.54 -2.60
CA GLU A 291 22.20 -2.67 -3.28
C GLU A 291 21.71 -2.22 -4.66
N GLN A 292 21.07 -3.13 -5.40
CA GLN A 292 20.50 -2.79 -6.71
C GLN A 292 19.31 -1.84 -6.58
N ALA A 293 18.46 -2.03 -5.58
CA ALA A 293 17.34 -1.12 -5.31
C ALA A 293 17.83 0.25 -4.84
N ASP A 294 18.93 0.30 -4.09
CA ASP A 294 19.59 1.55 -3.69
C ASP A 294 20.20 2.28 -4.89
N ASP A 295 20.85 1.58 -5.81
CA ASP A 295 21.35 2.18 -7.06
C ASP A 295 20.20 2.79 -7.88
N LEU A 296 19.08 2.09 -7.98
CA LEU A 296 17.87 2.63 -8.63
C LEU A 296 17.38 3.92 -7.94
N LEU A 297 17.32 3.94 -6.61
CA LEU A 297 16.87 5.08 -5.83
C LEU A 297 17.84 6.26 -5.96
N GLU A 298 19.15 6.02 -5.89
CA GLU A 298 20.17 7.06 -6.04
C GLU A 298 20.09 7.74 -7.42
N ARG A 299 20.01 6.94 -8.49
CA ARG A 299 19.84 7.45 -9.86
C ARG A 299 18.54 8.22 -10.03
N ALA A 300 17.45 7.72 -9.46
CA ALA A 300 16.15 8.38 -9.54
C ALA A 300 16.14 9.72 -8.79
N LEU A 301 16.75 9.80 -7.61
CA LEU A 301 16.97 11.06 -6.88
C LEU A 301 17.75 12.08 -7.71
N ALA A 302 18.87 11.64 -8.32
CA ALA A 302 19.69 12.51 -9.15
C ALA A 302 18.92 12.99 -10.40
N GLN A 303 18.11 12.16 -11.02
CA GLN A 303 17.33 12.53 -12.20
C GLN A 303 16.16 13.45 -11.84
N ALA A 304 15.42 13.18 -10.77
CA ALA A 304 14.33 14.04 -10.31
C ALA A 304 14.83 15.44 -9.92
N TYR A 305 16.04 15.54 -9.37
CA TYR A 305 16.67 16.84 -9.12
C TYR A 305 16.97 17.59 -10.44
N ARG A 306 17.54 16.93 -11.45
CA ARG A 306 17.89 17.58 -12.73
C ARG A 306 16.68 18.01 -13.56
N GLU A 307 15.66 17.16 -13.64
CA GLU A 307 14.53 17.34 -14.55
C GLU A 307 13.35 18.08 -13.91
N ALA A 308 13.24 18.06 -12.58
CA ALA A 308 12.08 18.57 -11.86
C ALA A 308 12.43 19.48 -10.67
N ASP A 309 13.72 19.68 -10.37
CA ASP A 309 14.20 20.38 -9.16
C ASP A 309 13.61 19.79 -7.86
N ILE A 310 13.37 18.47 -7.84
CA ILE A 310 12.94 17.76 -6.65
C ILE A 310 14.15 17.36 -5.82
N SER A 311 14.21 17.83 -4.58
CA SER A 311 15.34 17.59 -3.69
C SER A 311 14.90 17.02 -2.35
N TRP A 312 15.07 15.71 -2.20
CA TRP A 312 14.90 15.04 -0.91
C TRP A 312 16.20 15.17 -0.09
N ARG A 313 16.10 15.82 1.06
CA ARG A 313 17.23 16.10 1.97
C ARG A 313 16.92 15.69 3.42
N GLY A 314 15.90 14.82 3.63
CA GLY A 314 15.43 14.46 4.95
C GLY A 314 14.65 15.59 5.64
N GLN A 315 13.94 16.43 4.88
CA GLN A 315 13.10 17.47 5.45
C GLN A 315 12.03 16.85 6.33
N VAL A 316 11.86 17.36 7.54
CA VAL A 316 10.83 16.93 8.48
C VAL A 316 9.92 18.10 8.79
N LEU A 317 8.63 17.93 8.58
CA LEU A 317 7.64 18.88 9.08
C LEU A 317 7.16 18.42 10.45
N HIS A 318 7.55 19.18 11.47
CA HIS A 318 7.17 18.86 12.85
C HIS A 318 5.80 19.42 13.20
N VAL A 319 4.95 18.56 13.74
CA VAL A 319 3.59 18.89 14.20
C VAL A 319 3.50 18.62 15.70
N THR A 320 2.97 19.54 16.46
CA THR A 320 2.61 19.33 17.85
C THR A 320 1.20 18.76 17.89
N GLY A 321 1.07 17.52 18.39
CA GLY A 321 -0.21 16.81 18.48
C GLY A 321 -1.11 17.40 19.58
N ASN A 322 -2.42 17.44 19.33
CA ASN A 322 -3.44 17.82 20.30
C ASN A 322 -4.30 16.60 20.66
N ALA A 323 -3.97 15.95 21.78
CA ALA A 323 -4.66 14.73 22.20
C ALA A 323 -6.17 14.94 22.43
N GLY A 324 -6.58 16.09 22.97
CA GLY A 324 -7.99 16.41 23.19
C GLY A 324 -8.76 16.59 21.88
N ALA A 325 -8.19 17.35 20.94
CA ALA A 325 -8.82 17.55 19.63
C ALA A 325 -8.85 16.25 18.81
N TYR A 326 -7.80 15.44 18.88
CA TYR A 326 -7.77 14.12 18.23
C TYR A 326 -8.87 13.19 18.77
N ALA A 327 -8.99 13.07 20.12
CA ALA A 327 -10.03 12.27 20.74
C ALA A 327 -11.45 12.77 20.41
N ALA A 328 -11.66 14.09 20.37
CA ALA A 328 -12.93 14.67 19.98
C ALA A 328 -13.30 14.37 18.52
N ALA A 329 -12.32 14.43 17.60
CA ALA A 329 -12.52 14.09 16.19
C ALA A 329 -12.89 12.62 16.01
N GLN A 330 -12.26 11.71 16.73
CA GLN A 330 -12.59 10.27 16.71
C GLN A 330 -14.02 10.00 17.21
N ASN A 331 -14.42 10.65 18.31
CA ASN A 331 -15.75 10.49 18.89
C ASN A 331 -16.83 11.15 18.01
N GLY A 332 -16.56 12.28 17.38
CA GLY A 332 -17.45 12.96 16.43
C GLY A 332 -17.70 12.15 15.15
N GLY A 333 -16.70 11.44 14.63
CA GLY A 333 -16.84 10.49 13.53
C GLY A 333 -17.73 9.30 13.87
N ALA A 334 -17.63 8.79 15.09
CA ALA A 334 -18.48 7.69 15.58
C ALA A 334 -19.97 8.11 15.75
N ALA A 335 -20.23 9.39 15.97
CA ALA A 335 -21.62 9.91 16.06
C ALA A 335 -22.29 10.08 14.68
N GLN A 336 -21.53 10.13 13.59
CA GLN A 336 -22.06 10.18 12.22
C GLN A 336 -22.37 8.81 11.61
N GLU A 337 -21.93 7.72 12.23
CA GLU A 337 -22.28 6.34 11.85
C GLU A 337 -23.47 5.78 12.67
N ALA A 338 -24.41 6.63 13.13
CA ALA A 338 -25.69 6.12 13.58
C ALA A 338 -26.41 5.48 12.37
N PRO A 339 -26.92 4.25 12.50
CA PRO A 339 -27.50 3.54 11.37
C PRO A 339 -28.68 4.33 10.82
N VAL A 340 -28.59 4.74 9.56
CA VAL A 340 -29.75 5.16 8.80
C VAL A 340 -30.68 3.97 8.77
N ALA A 341 -31.78 4.05 9.51
CA ALA A 341 -32.83 3.06 9.47
C ALA A 341 -33.28 2.90 8.01
N HIS A 342 -32.93 1.80 7.39
CA HIS A 342 -33.47 1.43 6.10
C HIS A 342 -34.95 1.12 6.29
N GLU A 343 -35.83 2.13 6.06
CA GLU A 343 -37.21 1.83 5.76
C GLU A 343 -37.25 0.94 4.49
N PRO A 344 -37.94 -0.20 4.53
CA PRO A 344 -38.06 -1.04 3.37
C PRO A 344 -38.85 -0.27 2.30
N ARG A 345 -38.20 0.16 1.24
CA ARG A 345 -38.87 0.70 0.06
C ARG A 345 -39.79 -0.40 -0.48
N ARG A 346 -41.11 -0.23 -0.28
CA ARG A 346 -42.12 -1.03 -0.95
C ARG A 346 -42.01 -0.75 -2.44
N PHE A 347 -41.46 -1.70 -3.18
CA PHE A 347 -41.52 -1.74 -4.64
C PHE A 347 -43.00 -1.82 -5.03
N ARG A 348 -43.60 -0.76 -5.55
CA ARG A 348 -44.83 -0.82 -6.32
C ARG A 348 -44.48 -1.31 -7.71
N LEU A 349 -44.92 -2.52 -8.04
CA LEU A 349 -44.92 -3.00 -9.43
C LEU A 349 -45.85 -2.11 -10.24
N PRO A 350 -45.44 -1.67 -11.46
CA PRO A 350 -46.34 -0.98 -12.38
C PRO A 350 -47.45 -1.94 -12.86
N HIS A 351 -48.68 -1.49 -12.77
CA HIS A 351 -49.83 -2.20 -13.32
C HIS A 351 -49.64 -2.40 -14.84
N PHE A 352 -49.58 -3.65 -15.24
CA PHE A 352 -49.75 -4.04 -16.65
C PHE A 352 -51.18 -3.71 -17.12
N ILE A 353 -51.31 -2.89 -18.11
CA ILE A 353 -52.57 -2.61 -18.80
C ILE A 353 -52.91 -3.82 -19.65
N GLU A 354 -53.96 -4.56 -19.29
CA GLU A 354 -54.59 -5.56 -20.13
C GLU A 354 -55.26 -4.87 -21.30
N SER A 355 -54.70 -5.02 -22.50
CA SER A 355 -55.40 -4.64 -23.75
C SER A 355 -56.39 -5.72 -24.12
N ARG A 356 -57.68 -5.33 -24.11
CA ARG A 356 -58.84 -6.10 -24.55
C ARG A 356 -58.62 -6.62 -25.96
N ARG A 357 -58.69 -7.95 -26.13
CA ARG A 357 -59.00 -8.58 -27.41
C ARG A 357 -60.54 -8.41 -27.67
N THR A 358 -60.89 -7.63 -28.67
CA THR A 358 -62.22 -7.62 -29.25
C THR A 358 -62.29 -8.73 -30.27
N ALA A 359 -63.22 -9.65 -30.08
CA ALA A 359 -63.58 -10.65 -31.05
C ALA A 359 -64.41 -10.02 -32.20
N MET A 360 -64.11 -10.40 -33.39
CA MET A 360 -65.11 -10.44 -34.49
C MET A 360 -64.82 -11.63 -35.38
N ARG A 361 -65.81 -12.44 -35.45
CA ARG A 361 -66.29 -13.36 -36.52
C ARG A 361 -65.30 -13.71 -37.65
#